data_e7d6b684d3896ec817053a57e7ff49ab
#
_entry.id   e7d6b684d3896ec817053a57e7ff49ab
#
_cell.length_a   1.000
_cell.length_b   1.000
_cell.length_c   1.000
_cell.angle_alpha   90.00
_cell.angle_beta   90.00
_cell.angle_gamma   90.00
#
_symmetry.space_group_name_H-M   'P 1'
#
loop_
_entity.id
_entity.type
_entity.pdbx_description
1 polymer ?
#
loop_
_entity_poly.entity_id
_entity_poly.type
_entity_poly.pdbx_seq_one_letter_code
_entity_poly.pdbx_strand_id
1 'polypeptide(L)'
;MIQLSVMTAVLCGAVLALLVGGAGYALFVGWRMAGEARDAAARIAEAEALRSVSPALPLLVRADGRVEMPPRLVDWLGLPAAPRFLQDLAVEGAGLPRTEAQALEQDVKAAQRAGRGFVRALHPLGSGRAITVRGSRAPGELGATGAVVLWTLDATDSESEIGRLQAEVTDLSTAFDALSGLIEAAPLPMWYRGADLRLAMVNTAYVRAVEGVDAADVIARELELVEGSGRGGPRAGAQAARVTGKPQREILPATINGERRSLEVHDVPLPTGGVASFAVDMEDLEQSRAGDKS
;
A
#
# COMPACT_ATOMS: atom_id res chain seq x y z
N MET A 1 51.62 -15.00 83.74
CA MET A 1 51.06 -13.73 83.20
C MET A 1 51.97 -13.26 82.07
N ILE A 2 51.44 -13.29 80.83
CA ILE A 2 52.22 -12.82 79.62
C ILE A 2 52.13 -11.32 79.65
N GLN A 3 53.21 -10.65 80.02
CA GLN A 3 53.34 -9.20 79.84
C GLN A 3 53.53 -8.91 78.34
N LEU A 4 52.42 -8.60 77.64
CA LEU A 4 52.50 -8.05 76.24
C LEU A 4 53.19 -6.66 76.32
N SER A 5 54.31 -6.47 75.60
CA SER A 5 54.90 -5.18 75.42
C SER A 5 53.90 -4.25 74.72
N VAL A 6 53.84 -2.98 75.20
CA VAL A 6 52.94 -1.95 74.61
C VAL A 6 53.08 -1.88 73.08
N MET A 7 54.29 -2.10 72.59
CA MET A 7 54.58 -2.14 71.14
C MET A 7 53.94 -3.30 70.41
N THR A 8 53.87 -4.49 71.01
CA THR A 8 53.19 -5.64 70.45
C THR A 8 51.66 -5.44 70.41
N ALA A 9 51.10 -4.82 71.42
CA ALA A 9 49.65 -4.50 71.45
C ALA A 9 49.27 -3.46 70.33
N VAL A 10 50.10 -2.43 70.13
CA VAL A 10 49.94 -1.44 69.07
C VAL A 10 50.05 -2.07 67.68
N LEU A 11 51.04 -2.97 67.48
CA LEU A 11 51.18 -3.67 66.21
C LEU A 11 50.04 -4.60 65.88
N CYS A 12 49.55 -5.35 66.87
CA CYS A 12 48.38 -6.18 66.73
C CYS A 12 47.10 -5.37 66.43
N GLY A 13 46.94 -4.21 67.09
CA GLY A 13 45.81 -3.29 66.83
C GLY A 13 45.88 -2.73 65.40
N ALA A 14 47.05 -2.35 64.93
CA ALA A 14 47.23 -1.85 63.55
C ALA A 14 46.93 -2.92 62.50
N VAL A 15 47.41 -4.15 62.72
CA VAL A 15 47.12 -5.29 61.80
C VAL A 15 45.62 -5.60 61.80
N LEU A 16 44.97 -5.61 62.96
CA LEU A 16 43.53 -5.86 63.07
C LEU A 16 42.72 -4.75 62.34
N ALA A 17 43.12 -3.51 62.50
CA ALA A 17 42.46 -2.36 61.84
C ALA A 17 42.64 -2.46 60.31
N LEU A 18 43.80 -2.88 59.81
CA LEU A 18 44.01 -3.11 58.36
C LEU A 18 43.20 -4.30 57.83
N LEU A 19 43.08 -5.36 58.58
CA LEU A 19 42.24 -6.51 58.21
C LEU A 19 40.76 -6.19 58.20
N VAL A 20 40.28 -5.47 59.20
CA VAL A 20 38.87 -5.04 59.23
C VAL A 20 38.59 -4.01 58.14
N GLY A 21 39.46 -3.03 57.92
CA GLY A 21 39.32 -2.08 56.85
C GLY A 21 39.39 -2.73 55.48
N GLY A 22 40.33 -3.67 55.25
CA GLY A 22 40.44 -4.45 54.04
C GLY A 22 39.18 -5.33 53.76
N ALA A 23 38.66 -5.99 54.78
CA ALA A 23 37.41 -6.76 54.68
C ALA A 23 36.21 -5.87 54.36
N GLY A 24 36.11 -4.74 55.05
CA GLY A 24 35.04 -3.74 54.80
C GLY A 24 35.10 -3.21 53.36
N TYR A 25 36.29 -2.86 52.87
CA TYR A 25 36.50 -2.42 51.51
C TYR A 25 36.14 -3.51 50.47
N ALA A 26 36.57 -4.75 50.71
CA ALA A 26 36.26 -5.88 49.84
C ALA A 26 34.74 -6.16 49.79
N LEU A 27 34.05 -6.06 50.91
CA LEU A 27 32.59 -6.17 50.97
C LEU A 27 31.89 -5.03 50.25
N PHE A 28 32.36 -3.81 50.39
CA PHE A 28 31.82 -2.64 49.70
C PHE A 28 31.98 -2.75 48.16
N VAL A 29 33.20 -3.12 47.68
CA VAL A 29 33.46 -3.34 46.25
C VAL A 29 32.63 -4.49 45.70
N GLY A 30 32.53 -5.61 46.47
CA GLY A 30 31.70 -6.76 46.10
C GLY A 30 30.21 -6.39 45.99
N TRP A 31 29.70 -5.62 46.95
CA TRP A 31 28.31 -5.14 46.91
C TRP A 31 28.02 -4.19 45.74
N ARG A 32 28.96 -3.26 45.45
CA ARG A 32 28.88 -2.37 44.32
C ARG A 32 28.90 -3.14 42.98
N MET A 33 29.83 -4.08 42.79
CA MET A 33 29.91 -4.93 41.61
C MET A 33 28.66 -5.79 41.42
N ALA A 34 28.10 -6.31 42.52
CA ALA A 34 26.86 -7.06 42.47
C ALA A 34 25.66 -6.18 42.08
N GLY A 35 25.64 -4.89 42.48
CA GLY A 35 24.65 -3.93 42.04
C GLY A 35 24.75 -3.64 40.53
N GLU A 36 25.95 -3.32 40.04
CA GLU A 36 26.18 -3.08 38.63
C GLU A 36 25.85 -4.30 37.74
N ALA A 37 26.16 -5.52 38.22
CA ALA A 37 25.79 -6.74 37.52
C ALA A 37 24.28 -6.97 37.46
N ARG A 38 23.52 -6.67 38.56
CA ARG A 38 22.06 -6.76 38.57
C ARG A 38 21.43 -5.76 37.62
N ASP A 39 21.91 -4.52 37.61
CA ASP A 39 21.40 -3.47 36.73
C ASP A 39 21.68 -3.80 35.24
N ALA A 40 22.86 -4.37 34.95
CA ALA A 40 23.19 -4.87 33.62
C ALA A 40 22.27 -6.04 33.20
N ALA A 41 22.03 -7.00 34.09
CA ALA A 41 21.12 -8.12 33.83
C ALA A 41 19.69 -7.64 33.61
N ALA A 42 19.21 -6.67 34.41
CA ALA A 42 17.86 -6.08 34.22
C ALA A 42 17.72 -5.37 32.87
N ARG A 43 18.72 -4.61 32.44
CA ARG A 43 18.73 -3.96 31.11
C ARG A 43 18.74 -4.98 29.96
N ILE A 44 19.49 -6.08 30.10
CA ILE A 44 19.50 -7.15 29.12
C ILE A 44 18.11 -7.81 29.04
N ALA A 45 17.49 -8.11 30.18
CA ALA A 45 16.16 -8.73 30.24
C ALA A 45 15.09 -7.78 29.63
N GLU A 46 15.17 -6.48 29.90
CA GLU A 46 14.27 -5.49 29.31
C GLU A 46 14.48 -5.40 27.78
N ALA A 47 15.72 -5.37 27.30
CA ALA A 47 16.03 -5.36 25.87
C ALA A 47 15.56 -6.65 25.18
N GLU A 48 15.67 -7.80 25.82
CA GLU A 48 15.15 -9.07 25.32
C GLU A 48 13.62 -9.08 25.28
N ALA A 49 12.95 -8.55 26.30
CA ALA A 49 11.50 -8.43 26.34
C ALA A 49 11.01 -7.51 25.19
N LEU A 50 11.63 -6.35 24.99
CA LEU A 50 11.31 -5.45 23.89
C LEU A 50 11.53 -6.13 22.52
N ARG A 51 12.61 -6.89 22.37
CA ARG A 51 12.91 -7.64 21.14
C ARG A 51 11.87 -8.73 20.88
N SER A 52 11.35 -9.39 21.90
CA SER A 52 10.35 -10.46 21.76
C SER A 52 9.00 -9.94 21.23
N VAL A 53 8.65 -8.70 21.53
CA VAL A 53 7.40 -8.04 21.11
C VAL A 53 7.59 -7.29 19.76
N SER A 54 8.83 -7.08 19.32
CA SER A 54 9.12 -6.35 18.10
C SER A 54 8.44 -6.99 16.87
N PRO A 55 7.75 -6.22 16.02
CA PRO A 55 7.21 -6.70 14.75
C PRO A 55 8.30 -6.96 13.71
N ALA A 56 9.51 -6.44 13.94
CA ALA A 56 10.67 -6.62 13.07
C ALA A 56 11.67 -7.56 13.72
N LEU A 57 12.11 -8.58 12.99
CA LEU A 57 13.09 -9.54 13.45
C LEU A 57 14.44 -9.29 12.75
N PRO A 58 15.55 -9.18 13.51
CA PRO A 58 16.86 -8.99 12.91
C PRO A 58 17.42 -10.33 12.41
N LEU A 59 18.07 -10.28 11.25
CA LEU A 59 18.92 -11.31 10.70
C LEU A 59 20.28 -10.67 10.46
N LEU A 60 21.32 -11.18 11.09
CA LEU A 60 22.68 -10.69 10.92
C LEU A 60 23.43 -11.60 9.94
N VAL A 61 23.99 -11.00 8.89
CA VAL A 61 24.92 -11.67 7.98
C VAL A 61 26.31 -11.15 8.27
N ARG A 62 27.18 -12.01 8.75
CA ARG A 62 28.58 -11.66 9.07
C ARG A 62 29.42 -11.48 7.81
N ALA A 63 30.60 -10.90 7.95
CA ALA A 63 31.51 -10.67 6.83
C ALA A 63 31.95 -11.98 6.15
N ASP A 64 32.01 -13.09 6.87
CA ASP A 64 32.30 -14.44 6.39
C ASP A 64 31.09 -15.15 5.74
N GLY A 65 29.95 -14.48 5.67
CA GLY A 65 28.69 -15.00 5.11
C GLY A 65 27.86 -15.83 6.07
N ARG A 66 28.29 -16.04 7.33
CA ARG A 66 27.48 -16.73 8.34
C ARG A 66 26.26 -15.90 8.70
N VAL A 67 25.16 -16.61 8.94
CA VAL A 67 23.85 -16.04 9.26
C VAL A 67 23.53 -16.32 10.72
N GLU A 68 23.06 -15.29 11.41
CA GLU A 68 22.51 -15.39 12.76
C GLU A 68 21.10 -14.82 12.74
N MET A 69 20.12 -15.62 13.19
CA MET A 69 18.72 -15.20 13.23
C MET A 69 18.01 -15.73 14.47
N PRO A 70 16.97 -15.04 14.96
CA PRO A 70 16.16 -15.54 16.07
C PRO A 70 15.34 -16.76 15.64
N PRO A 71 15.03 -17.69 16.57
CA PRO A 71 14.22 -18.88 16.28
C PRO A 71 12.87 -18.54 15.63
N ARG A 72 12.23 -17.47 16.05
CA ARG A 72 10.95 -16.97 15.49
C ARG A 72 11.05 -16.68 13.98
N LEU A 73 12.20 -16.24 13.48
CA LEU A 73 12.41 -16.02 12.05
C LEU A 73 12.58 -17.33 11.29
N VAL A 74 13.17 -18.35 11.91
CA VAL A 74 13.25 -19.70 11.36
C VAL A 74 11.84 -20.24 11.10
N ASP A 75 10.93 -20.05 12.08
CA ASP A 75 9.52 -20.44 11.96
C ASP A 75 8.78 -19.65 10.88
N TRP A 76 9.04 -18.32 10.76
CA TRP A 76 8.43 -17.51 9.71
C TRP A 76 8.83 -17.95 8.31
N LEU A 77 10.08 -18.36 8.16
CA LEU A 77 10.60 -18.87 6.90
C LEU A 77 10.21 -20.34 6.64
N GLY A 78 9.58 -21.00 7.60
CA GLY A 78 9.21 -22.41 7.49
C GLY A 78 10.42 -23.35 7.39
N LEU A 79 11.57 -22.96 7.96
CA LEU A 79 12.81 -23.74 7.90
C LEU A 79 12.83 -24.81 8.98
N PRO A 80 13.35 -26.03 8.69
CA PRO A 80 13.47 -27.11 9.68
C PRO A 80 14.55 -26.85 10.73
N ALA A 81 15.53 -25.99 10.42
CA ALA A 81 16.63 -25.62 11.33
C ALA A 81 17.18 -24.25 10.95
N ALA A 82 17.92 -23.62 11.89
CA ALA A 82 18.60 -22.36 11.64
C ALA A 82 19.69 -22.54 10.57
N PRO A 83 19.67 -21.75 9.48
CA PRO A 83 20.64 -21.81 8.40
C PRO A 83 22.01 -21.30 8.86
N ARG A 84 23.06 -21.79 8.26
CA ARG A 84 24.43 -21.28 8.48
C ARG A 84 24.82 -20.18 7.50
N PHE A 85 24.31 -20.25 6.28
CA PHE A 85 24.60 -19.31 5.20
C PHE A 85 23.29 -18.91 4.51
N LEU A 86 23.31 -17.80 3.75
CA LEU A 86 22.12 -17.33 3.01
C LEU A 86 21.60 -18.34 1.97
N GLN A 87 22.48 -19.11 1.36
CA GLN A 87 22.10 -20.17 0.42
C GLN A 87 21.29 -21.29 1.08
N ASP A 88 21.48 -21.52 2.38
CA ASP A 88 20.75 -22.53 3.16
C ASP A 88 19.30 -22.11 3.45
N LEU A 89 18.91 -20.88 3.10
CA LEU A 89 17.51 -20.43 3.13
C LEU A 89 16.67 -21.09 2.04
N ALA A 90 17.28 -21.62 0.98
CA ALA A 90 16.59 -22.33 -0.10
C ALA A 90 16.58 -23.83 0.19
N VAL A 91 15.54 -24.30 0.84
CA VAL A 91 15.31 -25.73 1.13
C VAL A 91 14.22 -26.25 0.20
N GLU A 92 14.29 -27.51 -0.21
CA GLU A 92 13.25 -28.12 -1.05
C GLU A 92 11.92 -28.22 -0.29
N GLY A 93 10.90 -27.57 -0.82
CA GLY A 93 9.57 -27.50 -0.19
C GLY A 93 9.44 -26.58 1.03
N ALA A 94 10.51 -25.88 1.43
CA ALA A 94 10.54 -24.99 2.59
C ALA A 94 11.44 -23.76 2.34
N GLY A 95 11.40 -22.78 3.25
CA GLY A 95 12.28 -21.61 3.14
C GLY A 95 11.97 -20.75 1.90
N LEU A 96 13.00 -20.19 1.30
CA LEU A 96 12.85 -19.31 0.14
C LEU A 96 12.97 -20.06 -1.19
N PRO A 97 12.25 -19.61 -2.25
CA PRO A 97 12.55 -20.03 -3.61
C PRO A 97 14.04 -19.75 -3.94
N ARG A 98 14.69 -20.64 -4.69
CA ARG A 98 16.11 -20.48 -5.05
C ARG A 98 16.42 -19.14 -5.70
N THR A 99 15.52 -18.64 -6.52
CA THR A 99 15.64 -17.32 -7.18
C THR A 99 15.66 -16.16 -6.17
N GLU A 100 14.78 -16.22 -5.17
CA GLU A 100 14.73 -15.19 -4.11
C GLU A 100 15.94 -15.26 -3.18
N ALA A 101 16.36 -16.46 -2.79
CA ALA A 101 17.54 -16.65 -1.96
C ALA A 101 18.82 -16.14 -2.65
N GLN A 102 18.98 -16.42 -3.95
CA GLN A 102 20.10 -15.91 -4.75
C GLN A 102 20.06 -14.40 -4.90
N ALA A 103 18.88 -13.82 -5.14
CA ALA A 103 18.69 -12.39 -5.25
C ALA A 103 18.99 -11.67 -3.92
N LEU A 104 18.56 -12.25 -2.79
CA LEU A 104 18.90 -11.73 -1.45
C LEU A 104 20.41 -11.78 -1.19
N GLU A 105 21.06 -12.87 -1.57
CA GLU A 105 22.53 -13.01 -1.44
C GLU A 105 23.27 -11.96 -2.27
N GLN A 106 22.80 -11.67 -3.49
CA GLN A 106 23.38 -10.61 -4.33
C GLN A 106 23.23 -9.23 -3.70
N ASP A 107 22.05 -8.92 -3.16
CA ASP A 107 21.78 -7.65 -2.48
C ASP A 107 22.66 -7.48 -1.23
N VAL A 108 22.81 -8.55 -0.44
CA VAL A 108 23.68 -8.54 0.74
C VAL A 108 25.15 -8.31 0.33
N LYS A 109 25.65 -9.00 -0.71
CA LYS A 109 26.99 -8.77 -1.25
C LYS A 109 27.20 -7.35 -1.76
N ALA A 110 26.18 -6.77 -2.40
CA ALA A 110 26.20 -5.39 -2.85
C ALA A 110 26.23 -4.40 -1.66
N ALA A 111 25.43 -4.66 -0.61
CA ALA A 111 25.43 -3.85 0.61
C ALA A 111 26.76 -3.94 1.36
N GLN A 112 27.39 -5.12 1.41
CA GLN A 112 28.73 -5.31 2.00
C GLN A 112 29.80 -4.49 1.28
N ARG A 113 29.77 -4.46 -0.06
CA ARG A 113 30.78 -3.76 -0.89
C ARG A 113 30.53 -2.26 -0.96
N ALA A 114 29.30 -1.86 -1.28
CA ALA A 114 28.96 -0.47 -1.58
C ALA A 114 28.36 0.30 -0.38
N GLY A 115 27.99 -0.39 0.71
CA GLY A 115 27.35 0.23 1.87
C GLY A 115 25.92 0.73 1.63
N ARG A 116 25.33 0.44 0.47
CA ARG A 116 23.97 0.84 0.12
C ARG A 116 22.95 -0.11 0.73
N GLY A 117 21.95 0.45 1.41
CA GLY A 117 20.81 -0.32 1.88
C GLY A 117 19.90 -0.77 0.72
N PHE A 118 19.11 -1.82 0.97
CA PHE A 118 18.13 -2.34 0.01
C PHE A 118 16.83 -2.74 0.71
N VAL A 119 15.76 -2.89 -0.07
CA VAL A 119 14.48 -3.44 0.37
C VAL A 119 14.08 -4.54 -0.61
N ARG A 120 13.61 -5.67 -0.07
CA ARG A 120 13.16 -6.82 -0.87
C ARG A 120 11.97 -7.49 -0.21
N ALA A 121 10.97 -7.87 -1.00
CA ALA A 121 9.92 -8.79 -0.58
C ALA A 121 10.40 -10.24 -0.78
N LEU A 122 10.05 -11.11 0.15
CA LEU A 122 10.35 -12.54 0.16
C LEU A 122 9.07 -13.32 0.43
N HIS A 123 8.88 -14.43 -0.28
CA HIS A 123 7.70 -15.29 -0.18
C HIS A 123 8.14 -16.71 0.17
N PRO A 124 8.29 -17.03 1.47
CA PRO A 124 8.71 -18.36 1.90
C PRO A 124 7.71 -19.44 1.49
N LEU A 125 8.23 -20.54 0.98
CA LEU A 125 7.45 -21.68 0.56
C LEU A 125 6.75 -22.34 1.76
N GLY A 126 5.46 -22.68 1.61
CA GLY A 126 4.72 -23.43 2.62
C GLY A 126 4.27 -22.63 3.85
N SER A 127 4.75 -21.40 4.05
CA SER A 127 4.33 -20.57 5.20
C SER A 127 3.12 -19.68 4.92
N GLY A 128 2.82 -19.41 3.63
CA GLY A 128 1.79 -18.46 3.22
C GLY A 128 2.06 -17.01 3.68
N ARG A 129 3.30 -16.71 4.09
CA ARG A 129 3.71 -15.40 4.57
C ARG A 129 4.40 -14.60 3.47
N ALA A 130 4.20 -13.30 3.51
CA ALA A 130 5.01 -12.32 2.79
C ALA A 130 5.91 -11.61 3.80
N ILE A 131 7.21 -11.55 3.53
CA ILE A 131 8.20 -10.95 4.43
C ILE A 131 8.91 -9.82 3.70
N THR A 132 8.79 -8.59 4.20
CA THR A 132 9.62 -7.49 3.70
C THR A 132 10.95 -7.46 4.45
N VAL A 133 12.04 -7.49 3.70
CA VAL A 133 13.42 -7.40 4.23
C VAL A 133 14.01 -6.06 3.87
N ARG A 134 14.55 -5.39 4.89
CA ARG A 134 15.34 -4.16 4.71
C ARG A 134 16.76 -4.41 5.20
N GLY A 135 17.71 -4.41 4.27
CA GLY A 135 19.14 -4.64 4.54
C GLY A 135 19.93 -3.35 4.63
N SER A 136 20.84 -3.27 5.60
CA SER A 136 21.82 -2.20 5.74
C SER A 136 23.12 -2.70 6.34
N ARG A 137 24.23 -1.98 6.12
CA ARG A 137 25.50 -2.31 6.78
C ARG A 137 25.34 -2.24 8.30
N ALA A 138 25.84 -3.25 9.01
CA ALA A 138 25.80 -3.29 10.45
C ALA A 138 26.69 -2.19 11.07
N PRO A 139 26.27 -1.54 12.18
CA PRO A 139 27.14 -0.70 12.98
C PRO A 139 28.36 -1.49 13.46
N GLY A 140 29.51 -0.81 13.61
CA GLY A 140 30.78 -1.47 13.99
C GLY A 140 30.76 -2.25 15.30
N GLU A 141 29.82 -1.90 16.20
CA GLU A 141 29.58 -2.54 17.49
C GLU A 141 28.96 -3.95 17.37
N LEU A 142 28.24 -4.23 16.25
CA LEU A 142 27.54 -5.49 16.01
C LEU A 142 28.37 -6.54 15.25
N GLY A 143 29.62 -6.24 14.91
CA GLY A 143 30.46 -7.23 14.22
C GLY A 143 31.65 -6.62 13.49
N ALA A 144 32.44 -7.50 12.87
CA ALA A 144 33.57 -7.10 12.04
C ALA A 144 33.11 -6.28 10.83
N THR A 145 34.00 -5.42 10.35
CA THR A 145 33.77 -4.60 9.13
C THR A 145 33.25 -5.47 7.99
N GLY A 146 32.06 -5.12 7.47
CA GLY A 146 31.43 -5.85 6.36
C GLY A 146 30.22 -6.72 6.75
N ALA A 147 29.78 -6.72 8.01
CA ALA A 147 28.51 -7.34 8.39
C ALA A 147 27.30 -6.52 7.88
N VAL A 148 26.19 -7.20 7.59
CA VAL A 148 24.91 -6.61 7.15
C VAL A 148 23.82 -7.06 8.09
N VAL A 149 23.01 -6.12 8.58
CA VAL A 149 21.79 -6.40 9.32
C VAL A 149 20.61 -6.33 8.36
N LEU A 150 19.79 -7.36 8.39
CA LEU A 150 18.53 -7.46 7.68
C LEU A 150 17.39 -7.37 8.70
N TRP A 151 16.56 -6.36 8.58
CA TRP A 151 15.31 -6.26 9.32
C TRP A 151 14.22 -6.93 8.51
N THR A 152 13.62 -7.98 9.07
CA THR A 152 12.52 -8.72 8.45
C THR A 152 11.21 -8.33 9.13
N LEU A 153 10.21 -7.96 8.34
CA LEU A 153 8.86 -7.60 8.79
C LEU A 153 7.85 -8.52 8.13
N ASP A 154 6.90 -9.00 8.90
CA ASP A 154 5.74 -9.70 8.34
C ASP A 154 4.86 -8.68 7.60
N ALA A 155 4.74 -8.84 6.30
CA ALA A 155 3.98 -7.98 5.40
C ALA A 155 2.73 -8.69 4.85
N THR A 156 2.39 -9.87 5.37
CA THR A 156 1.32 -10.73 4.85
C THR A 156 -0.01 -10.01 4.74
N ASP A 157 -0.43 -9.34 5.82
CA ASP A 157 -1.70 -8.60 5.83
C ASP A 157 -1.67 -7.42 4.87
N SER A 158 -0.54 -6.69 4.82
CA SER A 158 -0.39 -5.54 3.93
C SER A 158 -0.39 -5.94 2.46
N GLU A 159 0.32 -7.02 2.08
CA GLU A 159 0.32 -7.52 0.70
C GLU A 159 -1.05 -8.08 0.30
N SER A 160 -1.73 -8.78 1.19
CA SER A 160 -3.09 -9.27 0.97
C SER A 160 -4.07 -8.13 0.71
N GLU A 161 -3.98 -7.05 1.51
CA GLU A 161 -4.83 -5.87 1.34
C GLU A 161 -4.50 -5.11 0.05
N ILE A 162 -3.22 -4.95 -0.28
CA ILE A 162 -2.81 -4.35 -1.56
C ILE A 162 -3.34 -5.19 -2.73
N GLY A 163 -3.20 -6.52 -2.68
CA GLY A 163 -3.74 -7.42 -3.72
C GLY A 163 -5.26 -7.31 -3.86
N ARG A 164 -5.99 -7.24 -2.74
CA ARG A 164 -7.45 -7.04 -2.74
C ARG A 164 -7.84 -5.71 -3.38
N LEU A 165 -7.18 -4.61 -2.99
CA LEU A 165 -7.45 -3.28 -3.55
C LEU A 165 -7.10 -3.21 -5.04
N GLN A 166 -6.03 -3.84 -5.47
CA GLN A 166 -5.66 -3.92 -6.89
C GLN A 166 -6.69 -4.69 -7.71
N ALA A 167 -7.21 -5.81 -7.19
CA ALA A 167 -8.28 -6.56 -7.83
C ALA A 167 -9.55 -5.70 -7.95
N GLU A 168 -9.96 -5.01 -6.87
CA GLU A 168 -11.13 -4.12 -6.86
C GLU A 168 -10.99 -2.98 -7.88
N VAL A 169 -9.80 -2.35 -7.98
CA VAL A 169 -9.52 -1.31 -8.99
C VAL A 169 -9.63 -1.88 -10.41
N THR A 170 -9.11 -3.09 -10.64
CA THR A 170 -9.19 -3.75 -11.95
C THR A 170 -10.63 -4.06 -12.33
N ASP A 171 -11.42 -4.60 -11.39
CA ASP A 171 -12.83 -4.90 -11.61
C ASP A 171 -13.65 -3.65 -11.90
N LEU A 172 -13.43 -2.57 -11.12
CA LEU A 172 -14.07 -1.27 -11.37
C LEU A 172 -13.68 -0.68 -12.72
N SER A 173 -12.39 -0.75 -13.11
CA SER A 173 -11.94 -0.29 -14.42
C SER A 173 -12.61 -1.06 -15.55
N THR A 174 -12.69 -2.40 -15.43
CA THR A 174 -13.33 -3.26 -16.42
C THR A 174 -14.83 -2.94 -16.55
N ALA A 175 -15.53 -2.74 -15.43
CA ALA A 175 -16.94 -2.36 -15.44
C ALA A 175 -17.15 -0.98 -16.05
N PHE A 176 -16.27 -0.02 -15.74
CA PHE A 176 -16.31 1.32 -16.34
C PHE A 176 -16.08 1.27 -17.85
N ASP A 177 -15.10 0.51 -18.33
CA ASP A 177 -14.80 0.37 -19.76
C ASP A 177 -15.98 -0.28 -20.51
N ALA A 178 -16.62 -1.28 -19.90
CA ALA A 178 -17.81 -1.91 -20.46
C ALA A 178 -19.00 -0.95 -20.56
N LEU A 179 -19.29 -0.16 -19.51
CA LEU A 179 -20.35 0.83 -19.52
C LEU A 179 -20.06 1.96 -20.52
N SER A 180 -18.84 2.44 -20.58
CA SER A 180 -18.41 3.45 -21.55
C SER A 180 -18.56 2.92 -22.97
N GLY A 181 -18.14 1.67 -23.22
CA GLY A 181 -18.32 1.01 -24.53
C GLY A 181 -19.78 0.87 -24.94
N LEU A 182 -20.68 0.57 -24.00
CA LEU A 182 -22.12 0.53 -24.29
C LEU A 182 -22.68 1.89 -24.67
N ILE A 183 -22.29 2.96 -23.98
CA ILE A 183 -22.70 4.33 -24.27
C ILE A 183 -22.16 4.75 -25.66
N GLU A 184 -20.88 4.46 -25.93
CA GLU A 184 -20.25 4.79 -27.22
C GLU A 184 -20.85 4.01 -28.40
N ALA A 185 -21.24 2.76 -28.21
CA ALA A 185 -21.86 1.91 -29.22
C ALA A 185 -23.33 2.22 -29.46
N ALA A 186 -23.97 3.00 -28.57
CA ALA A 186 -25.39 3.34 -28.71
C ALA A 186 -25.64 4.12 -30.01
N PRO A 187 -26.63 3.72 -30.83
CA PRO A 187 -26.90 4.36 -32.10
C PRO A 187 -27.61 5.71 -31.97
N LEU A 188 -27.98 6.09 -30.77
CA LEU A 188 -28.70 7.34 -30.46
C LEU A 188 -27.78 8.33 -29.73
N PRO A 189 -27.96 9.65 -29.93
CA PRO A 189 -27.21 10.67 -29.22
C PRO A 189 -27.45 10.57 -27.71
N MET A 190 -26.34 10.44 -26.95
CA MET A 190 -26.35 10.41 -25.49
C MET A 190 -25.34 11.43 -24.96
N TRP A 191 -25.72 12.11 -23.87
CA TRP A 191 -24.84 13.08 -23.21
C TRP A 191 -25.09 13.14 -21.71
N TYR A 192 -24.10 13.62 -21.01
CA TYR A 192 -24.18 13.90 -19.59
C TYR A 192 -23.81 15.36 -19.32
N ARG A 193 -24.62 16.00 -18.45
CA ARG A 193 -24.36 17.35 -17.95
C ARG A 193 -24.00 17.27 -16.48
N GLY A 194 -22.93 17.98 -16.11
CA GLY A 194 -22.53 18.12 -14.74
C GLY A 194 -23.56 18.89 -13.86
N ALA A 195 -23.22 19.10 -12.61
CA ALA A 195 -24.05 19.86 -11.67
C ALA A 195 -24.24 21.35 -12.09
N ASP A 196 -23.36 21.87 -12.91
CA ASP A 196 -23.44 23.20 -13.54
C ASP A 196 -24.25 23.21 -14.85
N LEU A 197 -24.79 22.07 -15.27
CA LEU A 197 -25.52 21.81 -16.50
C LEU A 197 -24.70 22.02 -17.79
N ARG A 198 -23.38 22.09 -17.68
CA ARG A 198 -22.49 22.07 -18.85
C ARG A 198 -22.31 20.64 -19.36
N LEU A 199 -22.08 20.51 -20.66
CA LEU A 199 -21.72 19.21 -21.24
C LEU A 199 -20.41 18.71 -20.64
N ALA A 200 -20.43 17.50 -20.11
CA ALA A 200 -19.28 16.84 -19.49
C ALA A 200 -18.91 15.54 -20.21
N MET A 201 -19.87 14.90 -20.89
CA MET A 201 -19.65 13.71 -21.69
C MET A 201 -20.66 13.65 -22.83
N VAL A 202 -20.24 13.18 -23.99
CA VAL A 202 -21.07 12.91 -25.16
C VAL A 202 -20.57 11.62 -25.83
N ASN A 203 -21.47 10.83 -26.43
CA ASN A 203 -21.08 9.66 -27.20
C ASN A 203 -20.83 9.99 -28.69
N THR A 204 -20.31 9.03 -29.41
CA THR A 204 -20.03 9.18 -30.86
C THR A 204 -21.25 9.55 -31.69
N ALA A 205 -22.45 9.06 -31.33
CA ALA A 205 -23.68 9.43 -32.03
C ALA A 205 -24.05 10.91 -31.84
N TYR A 206 -23.83 11.45 -30.63
CA TYR A 206 -23.99 12.89 -30.38
C TYR A 206 -23.01 13.73 -31.19
N VAL A 207 -21.71 13.36 -31.18
CA VAL A 207 -20.66 14.05 -31.94
C VAL A 207 -21.03 14.15 -33.42
N ARG A 208 -21.50 13.05 -34.01
CA ARG A 208 -21.96 13.02 -35.42
C ARG A 208 -23.17 13.91 -35.63
N ALA A 209 -24.13 13.89 -34.73
CA ALA A 209 -25.37 14.66 -34.87
C ALA A 209 -25.15 16.18 -34.84
N VAL A 210 -24.13 16.65 -34.08
CA VAL A 210 -23.75 18.07 -34.03
C VAL A 210 -22.61 18.44 -34.99
N GLU A 211 -22.20 17.51 -35.88
CA GLU A 211 -21.09 17.69 -36.83
C GLU A 211 -19.77 18.12 -36.15
N GLY A 212 -19.55 17.63 -34.90
CA GLY A 212 -18.32 17.88 -34.15
C GLY A 212 -17.17 17.02 -34.64
N VAL A 213 -15.94 17.44 -34.34
CA VAL A 213 -14.72 16.68 -34.68
C VAL A 213 -14.57 15.46 -33.78
N ASP A 214 -14.70 15.68 -32.50
CA ASP A 214 -14.67 14.66 -31.43
C ASP A 214 -15.42 15.14 -30.19
N ALA A 215 -15.48 14.28 -29.16
CA ALA A 215 -16.18 14.61 -27.92
C ALA A 215 -15.55 15.81 -27.19
N ALA A 216 -14.22 15.95 -27.24
CA ALA A 216 -13.52 17.04 -26.58
C ALA A 216 -13.82 18.39 -27.27
N ASP A 217 -13.87 18.44 -28.61
CA ASP A 217 -14.26 19.61 -29.39
C ASP A 217 -15.71 20.01 -29.05
N VAL A 218 -16.64 19.04 -29.05
CA VAL A 218 -18.04 19.28 -28.75
C VAL A 218 -18.23 19.86 -27.34
N ILE A 219 -17.55 19.31 -26.35
CA ILE A 219 -17.62 19.78 -24.97
C ILE A 219 -17.00 21.18 -24.83
N ALA A 220 -15.81 21.38 -25.40
CA ALA A 220 -15.10 22.66 -25.30
C ALA A 220 -15.86 23.82 -25.96
N ARG A 221 -16.53 23.55 -27.07
CA ARG A 221 -17.34 24.52 -27.82
C ARG A 221 -18.79 24.58 -27.37
N GLU A 222 -19.20 23.71 -26.43
CA GLU A 222 -20.58 23.58 -25.94
C GLU A 222 -21.58 23.42 -27.09
N LEU A 223 -21.28 22.55 -28.07
CA LEU A 223 -22.16 22.33 -29.21
C LEU A 223 -23.45 21.62 -28.76
N GLU A 224 -24.56 22.30 -28.85
CA GLU A 224 -25.87 21.81 -28.44
C GLU A 224 -26.58 21.09 -29.58
N LEU A 225 -27.13 19.91 -29.32
CA LEU A 225 -27.84 19.10 -30.32
C LEU A 225 -29.24 19.68 -30.65
N VAL A 226 -29.90 20.21 -29.64
CA VAL A 226 -31.30 20.67 -29.75
C VAL A 226 -31.41 22.19 -29.68
N GLU A 227 -32.30 22.73 -30.45
CA GLU A 227 -32.73 24.12 -30.35
C GLU A 227 -33.68 24.22 -29.16
N GLY A 228 -33.38 25.00 -28.16
CA GLY A 228 -34.24 25.08 -26.96
C GLY A 228 -35.64 25.57 -27.27
N SER A 229 -36.63 25.02 -26.60
CA SER A 229 -37.98 25.53 -26.64
C SER A 229 -38.15 26.72 -25.68
N GLY A 230 -38.60 27.85 -26.18
CA GLY A 230 -38.99 29.02 -25.38
C GLY A 230 -37.85 29.72 -24.65
N ARG A 231 -38.09 30.25 -23.43
CA ARG A 231 -37.17 31.09 -22.66
C ARG A 231 -36.00 30.32 -21.98
N GLY A 232 -36.02 28.97 -21.98
CA GLY A 232 -35.07 28.15 -21.24
C GLY A 232 -33.88 27.67 -22.03
N GLY A 233 -33.89 27.77 -23.37
CA GLY A 233 -32.81 27.28 -24.23
C GLY A 233 -32.64 25.75 -24.19
N PRO A 234 -31.52 25.19 -24.75
CA PRO A 234 -31.33 23.76 -24.89
C PRO A 234 -31.10 23.00 -23.57
N ARG A 235 -30.98 23.71 -22.46
CA ARG A 235 -30.77 23.15 -21.11
C ARG A 235 -32.02 23.14 -20.24
N ALA A 236 -33.18 23.59 -20.76
CA ALA A 236 -34.40 23.75 -19.99
C ALA A 236 -34.92 22.44 -19.39
N GLY A 237 -34.93 21.36 -20.18
CA GLY A 237 -35.36 20.04 -19.73
C GLY A 237 -34.43 19.48 -18.63
N ALA A 238 -33.12 19.58 -18.83
CA ALA A 238 -32.14 19.17 -17.82
C ALA A 238 -32.25 19.97 -16.51
N GLN A 239 -32.51 21.30 -16.60
CA GLN A 239 -32.74 22.13 -15.44
C GLN A 239 -34.02 21.70 -14.70
N ALA A 240 -35.12 21.44 -15.42
CA ALA A 240 -36.38 20.99 -14.86
C ALA A 240 -36.23 19.59 -14.20
N ALA A 241 -35.55 18.65 -14.86
CA ALA A 241 -35.24 17.33 -14.31
C ALA A 241 -34.48 17.43 -12.99
N ARG A 242 -33.41 18.26 -12.94
CA ARG A 242 -32.65 18.48 -11.74
C ARG A 242 -33.43 19.11 -10.59
N VAL A 243 -34.25 20.12 -10.87
CA VAL A 243 -35.04 20.82 -9.85
C VAL A 243 -36.14 19.94 -9.30
N THR A 244 -36.84 19.20 -10.16
CA THR A 244 -37.93 18.32 -9.76
C THR A 244 -37.50 16.97 -9.20
N GLY A 245 -36.24 16.55 -9.47
CA GLY A 245 -35.74 15.21 -9.16
C GLY A 245 -36.47 14.10 -9.93
N LYS A 246 -37.15 14.45 -11.04
CA LYS A 246 -37.91 13.50 -11.87
C LYS A 246 -37.46 13.61 -13.32
N PRO A 247 -37.46 12.49 -14.06
CA PRO A 247 -37.20 12.50 -15.49
C PRO A 247 -38.13 13.46 -16.22
N GLN A 248 -37.58 14.20 -17.18
CA GLN A 248 -38.31 15.07 -18.10
C GLN A 248 -38.26 14.49 -19.51
N ARG A 249 -39.30 14.74 -20.28
CA ARG A 249 -39.42 14.30 -21.66
C ARG A 249 -40.01 15.45 -22.47
N GLU A 250 -39.33 15.83 -23.55
CA GLU A 250 -39.77 16.94 -24.40
C GLU A 250 -39.40 16.64 -25.86
N ILE A 251 -40.29 17.05 -26.78
CA ILE A 251 -40.01 16.98 -28.22
C ILE A 251 -39.40 18.31 -28.64
N LEU A 252 -38.18 18.30 -29.12
CA LEU A 252 -37.39 19.48 -29.46
C LEU A 252 -36.93 19.42 -30.92
N PRO A 253 -36.93 20.55 -31.63
CA PRO A 253 -36.34 20.64 -32.96
C PRO A 253 -34.82 20.56 -32.86
N ALA A 254 -34.25 19.89 -33.83
CA ALA A 254 -32.78 19.79 -34.02
C ALA A 254 -32.47 19.89 -35.52
N THR A 255 -31.28 20.39 -35.86
CA THR A 255 -30.77 20.35 -37.23
C THR A 255 -29.66 19.33 -37.29
N ILE A 256 -29.85 18.23 -37.99
CA ILE A 256 -28.90 17.14 -38.17
C ILE A 256 -28.59 16.99 -39.67
N ASN A 257 -27.31 17.06 -40.06
CA ASN A 257 -26.87 17.01 -41.47
C ASN A 257 -27.60 18.01 -42.36
N GLY A 258 -27.94 19.20 -41.82
CA GLY A 258 -28.66 20.25 -42.56
C GLY A 258 -30.17 20.01 -42.69
N GLU A 259 -30.72 18.90 -42.18
CA GLU A 259 -32.15 18.60 -42.16
C GLU A 259 -32.74 18.93 -40.78
N ARG A 260 -33.92 19.53 -40.79
CA ARG A 260 -34.66 19.81 -39.55
C ARG A 260 -35.43 18.57 -39.13
N ARG A 261 -35.14 18.09 -37.93
CA ARG A 261 -35.75 16.89 -37.33
C ARG A 261 -36.39 17.18 -35.99
N SER A 262 -37.33 16.31 -35.60
CA SER A 262 -37.96 16.35 -34.29
C SER A 262 -37.39 15.25 -33.42
N LEU A 263 -36.66 15.64 -32.37
CA LEU A 263 -36.07 14.73 -31.42
C LEU A 263 -36.88 14.67 -30.12
N GLU A 264 -37.20 13.48 -29.67
CA GLU A 264 -37.70 13.26 -28.32
C GLU A 264 -36.53 13.14 -27.36
N VAL A 265 -36.34 14.15 -26.52
CA VAL A 265 -35.26 14.25 -25.53
C VAL A 265 -35.75 13.74 -24.18
N HIS A 266 -34.98 12.88 -23.57
CA HIS A 266 -35.19 12.39 -22.22
C HIS A 266 -34.05 12.88 -21.33
N ASP A 267 -34.38 13.66 -20.31
CA ASP A 267 -33.47 14.17 -19.29
C ASP A 267 -33.70 13.44 -17.96
N VAL A 268 -32.74 12.68 -17.49
CA VAL A 268 -32.82 11.85 -16.28
C VAL A 268 -31.86 12.40 -15.21
N PRO A 269 -32.38 12.92 -14.09
CA PRO A 269 -31.54 13.43 -13.03
C PRO A 269 -30.80 12.26 -12.33
N LEU A 270 -29.50 12.45 -12.07
CA LEU A 270 -28.69 11.46 -11.38
C LEU A 270 -28.48 11.85 -9.91
N PRO A 271 -28.29 10.87 -9.00
CA PRO A 271 -28.02 11.12 -7.58
C PRO A 271 -26.80 12.00 -7.33
N THR A 272 -25.85 12.02 -8.26
CA THR A 272 -24.64 12.85 -8.25
C THR A 272 -24.87 14.33 -8.51
N GLY A 273 -26.14 14.74 -8.80
CA GLY A 273 -26.52 16.12 -9.09
C GLY A 273 -26.40 16.52 -10.56
N GLY A 274 -25.90 15.63 -11.43
CA GLY A 274 -25.90 15.83 -12.87
C GLY A 274 -27.15 15.27 -13.56
N VAL A 275 -27.23 15.41 -14.89
CA VAL A 275 -28.32 14.92 -15.72
C VAL A 275 -27.78 14.11 -16.86
N ALA A 276 -28.22 12.86 -17.00
CA ALA A 276 -27.99 12.02 -18.17
C ALA A 276 -29.14 12.21 -19.15
N SER A 277 -28.80 12.39 -20.42
CA SER A 277 -29.80 12.65 -21.45
C SER A 277 -29.56 11.80 -22.68
N PHE A 278 -30.63 11.50 -23.40
CA PHE A 278 -30.57 10.87 -24.72
C PHE A 278 -31.71 11.39 -25.61
N ALA A 279 -31.49 11.32 -26.93
CA ALA A 279 -32.46 11.76 -27.89
C ALA A 279 -32.84 10.64 -28.86
N VAL A 280 -34.12 10.55 -29.17
CA VAL A 280 -34.67 9.61 -30.15
C VAL A 280 -35.27 10.39 -31.31
N ASP A 281 -34.89 10.04 -32.55
CA ASP A 281 -35.45 10.62 -33.74
C ASP A 281 -36.85 10.05 -33.96
N MET A 282 -37.85 10.94 -33.99
CA MET A 282 -39.28 10.57 -34.12
C MET A 282 -39.61 10.01 -35.51
N GLU A 283 -38.91 10.45 -36.54
CA GLU A 283 -39.11 9.99 -37.91
C GLU A 283 -38.60 8.56 -38.12
N ASP A 284 -37.43 8.23 -37.55
CA ASP A 284 -36.88 6.88 -37.56
C ASP A 284 -37.78 5.89 -36.78
N LEU A 285 -38.38 6.38 -35.70
CA LEU A 285 -39.31 5.58 -34.87
C LEU A 285 -40.61 5.23 -35.63
N GLU A 286 -41.14 6.17 -36.39
CA GLU A 286 -42.33 5.95 -37.21
C GLU A 286 -42.11 5.03 -38.39
N GLN A 287 -40.93 5.17 -39.05
CA GLN A 287 -40.51 4.27 -40.14
C GLN A 287 -40.32 2.84 -39.64
N SER A 288 -39.67 2.66 -38.48
CA SER A 288 -39.47 1.32 -37.87
C SER A 288 -40.83 0.65 -37.53
N ARG A 289 -41.82 1.40 -37.07
CA ARG A 289 -43.15 0.90 -36.78
C ARG A 289 -43.96 0.58 -38.02
N ALA A 290 -43.73 1.27 -39.13
CA ALA A 290 -44.41 1.02 -40.40
C ALA A 290 -43.83 -0.26 -41.08
N GLY A 291 -42.54 -0.48 -40.97
CA GLY A 291 -41.89 -1.67 -41.51
C GLY A 291 -42.24 -2.99 -40.83
N ASP A 292 -42.61 -2.95 -39.55
CA ASP A 292 -43.01 -4.13 -38.77
C ASP A 292 -44.47 -4.60 -39.02
N LYS A 293 -45.23 -3.81 -39.83
CA LYS A 293 -46.61 -4.11 -40.19
C LYS A 293 -46.78 -4.64 -41.62
N SER A 294 -45.69 -4.89 -42.33
CA SER A 294 -45.66 -5.45 -43.70
C SER A 294 -45.18 -6.89 -43.65
#